data_dd52fbefc241c690c886b6a77f1ab2ad
#
_entry.id   dd52fbefc241c690c886b6a77f1ab2ad
#
_cell.length_a   1.000
_cell.length_b   1.000
_cell.length_c   1.000
_cell.angle_alpha   90.00
_cell.angle_beta   90.00
_cell.angle_gamma   90.00
#
_symmetry.space_group_name_H-M   'P 1'
#
loop_
_entity.id
_entity.type
_entity.pdbx_description
1 polymer ?
#
loop_
_entity_poly.entity_id
_entity_poly.type
_entity_poly.pdbx_seq_one_letter_code
_entity_poly.pdbx_strand_id
1 'polypeptide(L)'
;QMTVASDTQYEVTFRDVPVAATERVGTARGGWAVWSDVMHEGIILLAAQAMGGAERALEITVDFSKTRQQFDKPLGAFQALAHYMADAVTNVDGGRTLVHEAAWAAASGRPIAKLAPMAKLFACKTYRDVTAMAQQVHGGIGFTTEYDIQLFFRRAKQLQLSFWDDRYLEELVAAAVLDERRAARA
;
A
#
# COMPACT_ATOMS: atom_id res chain seq x y z
N GLN A 1 -18.98 -1.95 11.82
CA GLN A 1 -18.82 -2.89 10.69
C GLN A 1 -17.36 -3.28 10.59
N MET A 2 -17.08 -4.56 10.33
CA MET A 2 -15.70 -5.03 10.17
C MET A 2 -15.29 -5.01 8.70
N THR A 3 -14.03 -4.64 8.44
CA THR A 3 -13.42 -4.70 7.12
C THR A 3 -12.93 -6.10 6.77
N VAL A 4 -12.48 -6.30 5.54
CA VAL A 4 -11.89 -7.58 5.08
C VAL A 4 -10.65 -7.99 5.91
N ALA A 5 -9.91 -7.03 6.46
CA ALA A 5 -8.75 -7.28 7.33
C ALA A 5 -9.11 -7.32 8.83
N SER A 6 -10.39 -7.40 9.15
CA SER A 6 -10.93 -7.46 10.51
C SER A 6 -10.74 -6.17 11.33
N ASP A 7 -10.44 -5.04 10.69
CA ASP A 7 -10.45 -3.73 11.35
C ASP A 7 -11.89 -3.26 11.54
N THR A 8 -12.20 -2.71 12.70
CA THR A 8 -13.52 -2.16 12.98
C THR A 8 -13.64 -0.75 12.41
N GLN A 9 -14.74 -0.47 11.72
CA GLN A 9 -15.07 0.86 11.23
C GLN A 9 -16.37 1.35 11.83
N TYR A 10 -16.42 2.65 12.09
CA TYR A 10 -17.54 3.33 12.70
C TYR A 10 -18.02 4.46 11.81
N GLU A 11 -19.32 4.68 11.79
CA GLU A 11 -19.91 5.93 11.36
C GLU A 11 -19.92 6.89 12.55
N VAL A 12 -19.34 8.09 12.36
CA VAL A 12 -19.26 9.11 13.40
C VAL A 12 -20.10 10.32 12.99
N THR A 13 -21.09 10.65 13.80
CA THR A 13 -21.97 11.80 13.57
C THR A 13 -21.71 12.86 14.63
N PHE A 14 -21.40 14.08 14.19
CA PHE A 14 -21.26 15.25 15.05
C PHE A 14 -22.58 16.04 15.04
N ARG A 15 -23.14 16.33 16.21
CA ARG A 15 -24.36 17.14 16.37
C ARG A 15 -24.10 18.20 17.43
N ASP A 16 -24.12 19.45 17.02
CA ASP A 16 -23.99 20.63 17.89
C ASP A 16 -22.82 20.54 18.91
N VAL A 17 -21.70 19.94 18.48
CA VAL A 17 -20.51 19.79 19.33
C VAL A 17 -19.84 21.16 19.47
N PRO A 18 -19.76 21.73 20.68
CA PRO A 18 -19.08 23.01 20.90
C PRO A 18 -17.57 22.81 20.72
N VAL A 19 -16.93 23.69 19.95
CA VAL A 19 -15.48 23.70 19.74
C VAL A 19 -14.95 25.07 20.09
N ALA A 20 -14.04 25.16 21.05
CA ALA A 20 -13.40 26.41 21.41
C ALA A 20 -12.50 26.92 20.27
N ALA A 21 -12.35 28.23 20.15
CA ALA A 21 -11.51 28.84 19.12
C ALA A 21 -10.04 28.38 19.22
N THR A 22 -9.58 28.04 20.41
CA THR A 22 -8.23 27.52 20.72
C THR A 22 -8.02 26.08 20.27
N GLU A 23 -9.10 25.31 20.01
CA GLU A 23 -9.05 23.92 19.55
C GLU A 23 -9.03 23.82 18.02
N ARG A 24 -9.15 24.93 17.34
CA ARG A 24 -9.10 24.96 15.87
C ARG A 24 -7.68 24.76 15.35
N VAL A 25 -7.50 23.77 14.49
CA VAL A 25 -6.25 23.53 13.79
C VAL A 25 -6.17 24.43 12.55
N GLY A 26 -5.12 25.22 12.44
CA GLY A 26 -4.92 26.16 11.31
C GLY A 26 -5.84 27.38 11.33
N THR A 27 -6.03 27.99 10.15
CA THR A 27 -6.86 29.17 9.97
C THR A 27 -8.33 28.81 9.72
N ALA A 28 -9.24 29.78 9.93
CA ALA A 28 -10.62 29.62 9.48
C ALA A 28 -10.63 29.35 7.96
N ARG A 29 -11.26 28.28 7.51
CA ARG A 29 -11.31 27.80 6.11
C ARG A 29 -10.02 27.15 5.60
N GLY A 30 -8.95 27.01 6.39
CA GLY A 30 -7.69 26.36 6.02
C GLY A 30 -7.62 24.85 6.32
N GLY A 31 -8.65 24.26 6.93
CA GLY A 31 -8.62 22.88 7.42
C GLY A 31 -8.37 21.83 6.33
N TRP A 32 -8.87 22.06 5.10
CA TRP A 32 -8.62 21.12 3.99
C TRP A 32 -7.13 21.04 3.61
N ALA A 33 -6.42 22.14 3.57
CA ALA A 33 -4.99 22.15 3.28
C ALA A 33 -4.21 21.35 4.34
N VAL A 34 -4.47 21.63 5.62
CA VAL A 34 -3.85 20.89 6.74
C VAL A 34 -4.17 19.39 6.66
N TRP A 35 -5.43 19.04 6.39
CA TRP A 35 -5.84 17.66 6.21
C TRP A 35 -5.12 16.99 5.05
N SER A 36 -5.00 17.66 3.90
CA SER A 36 -4.30 17.15 2.72
C SER A 36 -2.82 16.87 3.02
N ASP A 37 -2.14 17.76 3.74
CA ASP A 37 -0.73 17.57 4.12
C ASP A 37 -0.58 16.34 5.01
N VAL A 38 -1.41 16.21 6.05
CA VAL A 38 -1.43 15.04 6.95
C VAL A 38 -1.71 13.75 6.18
N MET A 39 -2.62 13.80 5.20
CA MET A 39 -2.94 12.63 4.38
C MET A 39 -1.77 12.21 3.48
N HIS A 40 -1.03 13.17 2.91
CA HIS A 40 0.16 12.84 2.12
C HIS A 40 1.24 12.14 2.97
N GLU A 41 1.46 12.58 4.20
CA GLU A 41 2.36 11.88 5.12
C GLU A 41 1.81 10.50 5.51
N GLY A 42 0.52 10.42 5.84
CA GLY A 42 -0.15 9.19 6.23
C GLY A 42 -0.08 8.08 5.17
N ILE A 43 -0.25 8.44 3.88
CA ILE A 43 -0.19 7.44 2.81
C ILE A 43 1.23 6.93 2.54
N ILE A 44 2.29 7.68 2.88
CA ILE A 44 3.68 7.17 2.86
C ILE A 44 3.86 6.06 3.91
N LEU A 45 3.30 6.24 5.12
CA LEU A 45 3.34 5.22 6.16
C LEU A 45 2.57 3.95 5.76
N LEU A 46 1.42 4.10 5.09
CA LEU A 46 0.68 2.96 4.54
C LEU A 46 1.45 2.26 3.43
N ALA A 47 2.14 3.01 2.58
CA ALA A 47 3.01 2.45 1.55
C ALA A 47 4.17 1.65 2.16
N ALA A 48 4.78 2.16 3.23
CA ALA A 48 5.82 1.44 3.97
C ALA A 48 5.29 0.13 4.58
N GLN A 49 4.11 0.16 5.20
CA GLN A 49 3.44 -1.04 5.71
C GLN A 49 3.16 -2.05 4.59
N ALA A 50 2.70 -1.58 3.43
CA ALA A 50 2.43 -2.44 2.28
C ALA A 50 3.71 -3.13 1.78
N MET A 51 4.83 -2.42 1.71
CA MET A 51 6.10 -3.02 1.28
C MET A 51 6.63 -4.05 2.27
N GLY A 52 6.59 -3.76 3.58
CA GLY A 52 6.98 -4.75 4.60
C GLY A 52 6.08 -5.99 4.57
N GLY A 53 4.78 -5.82 4.34
CA GLY A 53 3.85 -6.92 4.18
C GLY A 53 4.11 -7.74 2.91
N ALA A 54 4.42 -7.09 1.78
CA ALA A 54 4.75 -7.76 0.52
C ALA A 54 6.05 -8.57 0.64
N GLU A 55 7.09 -7.98 1.21
CA GLU A 55 8.37 -8.63 1.46
C GLU A 55 8.19 -9.89 2.32
N ARG A 56 7.47 -9.77 3.44
CA ARG A 56 7.23 -10.91 4.32
C ARG A 56 6.39 -12.02 3.68
N ALA A 57 5.36 -11.66 2.92
CA ALA A 57 4.55 -12.64 2.18
C ALA A 57 5.39 -13.37 1.11
N LEU A 58 6.29 -12.66 0.45
CA LEU A 58 7.21 -13.24 -0.52
C LEU A 58 8.20 -14.21 0.16
N GLU A 59 8.82 -13.84 1.28
CA GLU A 59 9.72 -14.72 2.05
C GLU A 59 9.03 -16.03 2.44
N ILE A 60 7.84 -15.95 3.05
CA ILE A 60 7.03 -17.11 3.43
C ILE A 60 6.77 -18.01 2.21
N THR A 61 6.45 -17.39 1.07
CA THR A 61 6.14 -18.12 -0.16
C THR A 61 7.37 -18.81 -0.75
N VAL A 62 8.52 -18.13 -0.75
CA VAL A 62 9.79 -18.70 -1.19
C VAL A 62 10.18 -19.91 -0.34
N ASP A 63 10.08 -19.79 1.00
CA ASP A 63 10.41 -20.88 1.91
C ASP A 63 9.45 -22.05 1.77
N PHE A 64 8.14 -21.79 1.60
CA PHE A 64 7.18 -22.83 1.28
C PHE A 64 7.52 -23.54 -0.04
N SER A 65 7.91 -22.81 -1.06
CA SER A 65 8.26 -23.36 -2.39
C SER A 65 9.50 -24.26 -2.38
N LYS A 66 10.43 -24.03 -1.43
CA LYS A 66 11.63 -24.87 -1.25
C LYS A 66 11.32 -26.20 -0.56
N THR A 67 10.31 -26.23 0.30
CA THR A 67 10.00 -27.39 1.15
C THR A 67 8.84 -28.23 0.62
N ARG A 68 7.84 -27.61 0.03
CA ARG A 68 6.66 -28.29 -0.51
C ARG A 68 7.02 -29.03 -1.80
N GLN A 69 6.74 -30.33 -1.84
CA GLN A 69 6.97 -31.16 -3.02
C GLN A 69 5.67 -31.51 -3.73
N GLN A 70 5.71 -31.48 -5.05
CA GLN A 70 4.71 -32.02 -5.96
C GLN A 70 5.41 -32.51 -7.23
N PHE A 71 4.91 -33.60 -7.82
CA PHE A 71 5.53 -34.22 -9.01
C PHE A 71 7.02 -34.54 -8.79
N ASP A 72 7.32 -35.13 -7.62
CA ASP A 72 8.64 -35.63 -7.19
C ASP A 72 9.76 -34.57 -7.06
N LYS A 73 9.38 -33.28 -6.95
CA LYS A 73 10.34 -32.20 -6.74
C LYS A 73 9.73 -31.00 -5.99
N PRO A 74 10.56 -30.14 -5.37
CA PRO A 74 10.09 -28.91 -4.72
C PRO A 74 9.37 -28.00 -5.70
N LEU A 75 8.37 -27.25 -5.24
CA LEU A 75 7.61 -26.29 -6.05
C LEU A 75 8.52 -25.23 -6.69
N GLY A 76 9.54 -24.75 -5.97
CA GLY A 76 10.51 -23.77 -6.47
C GLY A 76 11.38 -24.26 -7.64
N ALA A 77 11.42 -25.58 -7.92
CA ALA A 77 12.09 -26.13 -9.10
C ALA A 77 11.28 -25.98 -10.40
N PHE A 78 10.02 -25.54 -10.31
CA PHE A 78 9.21 -25.26 -11.48
C PHE A 78 9.42 -23.83 -11.95
N GLN A 79 9.92 -23.63 -13.15
CA GLN A 79 10.21 -22.31 -13.72
C GLN A 79 8.98 -21.38 -13.67
N ALA A 80 7.79 -21.88 -13.94
CA ALA A 80 6.57 -21.09 -13.89
C ALA A 80 6.35 -20.40 -12.53
N LEU A 81 6.67 -21.09 -11.42
CA LEU A 81 6.55 -20.51 -10.07
C LEU A 81 7.77 -19.66 -9.72
N ALA A 82 8.98 -20.09 -10.14
CA ALA A 82 10.21 -19.32 -9.90
C ALA A 82 10.15 -17.93 -10.58
N HIS A 83 9.61 -17.83 -11.80
CA HIS A 83 9.44 -16.56 -12.51
C HIS A 83 8.47 -15.62 -11.78
N TYR A 84 7.34 -16.11 -11.25
CA TYR A 84 6.43 -15.29 -10.46
C TYR A 84 7.10 -14.70 -9.23
N MET A 85 7.93 -15.49 -8.54
CA MET A 85 8.66 -15.00 -7.36
C MET A 85 9.77 -14.02 -7.75
N ALA A 86 10.43 -14.19 -8.90
CA ALA A 86 11.42 -13.26 -9.43
C ALA A 86 10.81 -11.91 -9.81
N ASP A 87 9.65 -11.91 -10.47
CA ASP A 87 8.90 -10.68 -10.75
C ASP A 87 8.45 -9.98 -9.45
N ALA A 88 8.00 -10.76 -8.47
CA ALA A 88 7.59 -10.25 -7.18
C ALA A 88 8.74 -9.55 -6.44
N VAL A 89 9.95 -10.13 -6.38
CA VAL A 89 11.10 -9.50 -5.72
C VAL A 89 11.48 -8.20 -6.40
N THR A 90 11.46 -8.14 -7.72
CA THR A 90 11.75 -6.93 -8.50
C THR A 90 10.78 -5.80 -8.15
N ASN A 91 9.49 -6.11 -8.06
CA ASN A 91 8.46 -5.13 -7.70
C ASN A 91 8.58 -4.68 -6.24
N VAL A 92 8.92 -5.59 -5.33
CA VAL A 92 9.16 -5.26 -3.90
C VAL A 92 10.33 -4.30 -3.76
N ASP A 93 11.46 -4.57 -4.42
CA ASP A 93 12.65 -3.70 -4.37
C ASP A 93 12.38 -2.32 -4.98
N GLY A 94 11.68 -2.28 -6.12
CA GLY A 94 11.24 -1.03 -6.74
C GLY A 94 10.32 -0.21 -5.83
N GLY A 95 9.35 -0.87 -5.20
CA GLY A 95 8.41 -0.24 -4.28
C GLY A 95 9.09 0.29 -3.02
N ARG A 96 10.01 -0.46 -2.44
CA ARG A 96 10.82 0.00 -1.29
C ARG A 96 11.61 1.26 -1.63
N THR A 97 12.24 1.29 -2.79
CA THR A 97 13.01 2.46 -3.24
C THR A 97 12.12 3.70 -3.34
N LEU A 98 10.94 3.56 -3.96
CA LEU A 98 9.99 4.67 -4.09
C LEU A 98 9.45 5.15 -2.74
N VAL A 99 9.16 4.23 -1.82
CA VAL A 99 8.72 4.57 -0.45
C VAL A 99 9.82 5.31 0.30
N HIS A 100 11.07 4.86 0.20
CA HIS A 100 12.21 5.54 0.83
C HIS A 100 12.42 6.94 0.25
N GLU A 101 12.27 7.12 -1.06
CA GLU A 101 12.36 8.44 -1.69
C GLU A 101 11.26 9.38 -1.16
N ALA A 102 10.01 8.92 -1.08
CA ALA A 102 8.91 9.70 -0.55
C ALA A 102 9.11 10.07 0.93
N ALA A 103 9.57 9.12 1.75
CA ALA A 103 9.86 9.34 3.17
C ALA A 103 11.03 10.31 3.37
N TRP A 104 12.10 10.18 2.57
CA TRP A 104 13.22 11.11 2.61
C TRP A 104 12.81 12.52 2.20
N ALA A 105 11.97 12.66 1.16
CA ALA A 105 11.47 13.96 0.74
C ALA A 105 10.65 14.62 1.86
N ALA A 106 9.76 13.87 2.52
CA ALA A 106 8.99 14.35 3.67
C ALA A 106 9.91 14.81 4.82
N ALA A 107 10.86 13.97 5.22
CA ALA A 107 11.81 14.26 6.30
C ALA A 107 12.72 15.46 5.99
N SER A 108 12.95 15.76 4.71
CA SER A 108 13.78 16.87 4.24
C SER A 108 12.98 18.15 3.94
N GLY A 109 11.68 18.18 4.25
CA GLY A 109 10.80 19.33 3.97
C GLY A 109 10.60 19.60 2.47
N ARG A 110 10.79 18.60 1.62
CA ARG A 110 10.56 18.71 0.18
C ARG A 110 9.09 18.44 -0.16
N PRO A 111 8.58 18.94 -1.30
CA PRO A 111 7.22 18.66 -1.75
C PRO A 111 6.98 17.17 -1.95
N ILE A 112 5.95 16.62 -1.30
CA ILE A 112 5.57 15.19 -1.37
C ILE A 112 4.26 14.94 -2.12
N ALA A 113 3.58 15.98 -2.57
CA ALA A 113 2.27 15.89 -3.21
C ALA A 113 2.24 14.95 -4.43
N LYS A 114 3.38 14.75 -5.11
CA LYS A 114 3.55 13.80 -6.21
C LYS A 114 4.07 12.45 -5.72
N LEU A 115 5.11 12.45 -4.89
CA LEU A 115 5.79 11.22 -4.47
C LEU A 115 4.95 10.35 -3.55
N ALA A 116 4.17 10.95 -2.64
CA ALA A 116 3.34 10.21 -1.70
C ALA A 116 2.25 9.37 -2.41
N PRO A 117 1.42 9.93 -3.33
CA PRO A 117 0.47 9.12 -4.08
C PRO A 117 1.15 8.08 -4.98
N MET A 118 2.28 8.38 -5.62
CA MET A 118 3.04 7.40 -6.41
C MET A 118 3.51 6.23 -5.56
N ALA A 119 4.08 6.51 -4.38
CA ALA A 119 4.54 5.48 -3.45
C ALA A 119 3.39 4.57 -2.99
N LYS A 120 2.24 5.15 -2.60
CA LYS A 120 1.08 4.35 -2.18
C LYS A 120 0.51 3.52 -3.31
N LEU A 121 0.31 4.09 -4.50
CA LEU A 121 -0.20 3.36 -5.67
C LEU A 121 0.66 2.14 -5.97
N PHE A 122 1.97 2.35 -6.12
CA PHE A 122 2.88 1.27 -6.46
C PHE A 122 2.97 0.22 -5.34
N ALA A 123 3.12 0.65 -4.09
CA ALA A 123 3.26 -0.23 -2.94
C ALA A 123 2.01 -1.09 -2.71
N CYS A 124 0.82 -0.50 -2.72
CA CYS A 124 -0.43 -1.24 -2.50
C CYS A 124 -0.73 -2.20 -3.66
N LYS A 125 -0.46 -1.79 -4.91
CA LYS A 125 -0.57 -2.67 -6.07
C LYS A 125 0.39 -3.86 -5.96
N THR A 126 1.65 -3.60 -5.66
CA THR A 126 2.67 -4.64 -5.47
C THR A 126 2.28 -5.60 -4.35
N TYR A 127 1.83 -5.10 -3.20
CA TYR A 127 1.41 -5.95 -2.08
C TYR A 127 0.23 -6.84 -2.44
N ARG A 128 -0.76 -6.29 -3.14
CA ARG A 128 -1.89 -7.08 -3.64
C ARG A 128 -1.43 -8.19 -4.60
N ASP A 129 -0.57 -7.85 -5.56
CA ASP A 129 -0.13 -8.78 -6.61
C ASP A 129 0.77 -9.87 -6.02
N VAL A 130 1.69 -9.52 -5.12
CA VAL A 130 2.55 -10.47 -4.38
C VAL A 130 1.70 -11.43 -3.53
N THR A 131 0.72 -10.92 -2.79
CA THR A 131 -0.12 -11.78 -1.96
C THR A 131 -1.07 -12.65 -2.76
N ALA A 132 -1.56 -12.19 -3.92
CA ALA A 132 -2.34 -13.01 -4.84
C ALA A 132 -1.49 -14.16 -5.41
N MET A 133 -0.24 -13.86 -5.82
CA MET A 133 0.74 -14.88 -6.24
C MET A 133 1.05 -15.85 -5.10
N ALA A 134 1.25 -15.36 -3.88
CA ALA A 134 1.48 -16.19 -2.70
C ALA A 134 0.33 -17.17 -2.45
N GLN A 135 -0.93 -16.72 -2.53
CA GLN A 135 -2.10 -17.59 -2.45
C GLN A 135 -2.07 -18.68 -3.52
N GLN A 136 -1.72 -18.33 -4.75
CA GLN A 136 -1.62 -19.29 -5.85
C GLN A 136 -0.54 -20.35 -5.58
N VAL A 137 0.64 -19.96 -5.10
CA VAL A 137 1.74 -20.88 -4.78
C VAL A 137 1.41 -21.84 -3.65
N HIS A 138 0.73 -21.34 -2.61
CA HIS A 138 0.29 -22.17 -1.48
C HIS A 138 -0.87 -23.10 -1.85
N GLY A 139 -1.67 -22.75 -2.87
CA GLY A 139 -2.85 -23.52 -3.26
C GLY A 139 -3.91 -23.58 -2.17
N GLY A 140 -4.56 -24.71 -1.99
CA GLY A 140 -5.70 -24.85 -1.05
C GLY A 140 -5.40 -24.41 0.39
N ILE A 141 -4.20 -24.68 0.90
CA ILE A 141 -3.81 -24.29 2.27
C ILE A 141 -3.73 -22.77 2.44
N GLY A 142 -3.43 -22.02 1.38
CA GLY A 142 -3.35 -20.56 1.43
C GLY A 142 -4.68 -19.86 1.74
N PHE A 143 -5.81 -20.55 1.54
CA PHE A 143 -7.15 -20.01 1.81
C PHE A 143 -7.70 -20.44 3.19
N THR A 144 -6.94 -21.21 3.95
CA THR A 144 -7.37 -21.67 5.27
C THR A 144 -6.96 -20.69 6.36
N THR A 145 -7.63 -20.74 7.50
CA THR A 145 -7.31 -19.92 8.68
C THR A 145 -6.13 -20.44 9.46
N GLU A 146 -5.73 -21.69 9.21
CA GLU A 146 -4.57 -22.32 9.83
C GLU A 146 -3.23 -21.84 9.26
N TYR A 147 -3.27 -21.16 8.11
CA TYR A 147 -2.06 -20.66 7.46
C TYR A 147 -2.08 -19.14 7.34
N ASP A 148 -1.01 -18.48 7.76
CA ASP A 148 -0.96 -17.03 7.92
C ASP A 148 -1.02 -16.25 6.61
N ILE A 149 -0.72 -16.87 5.45
CA ILE A 149 -0.63 -16.14 4.18
C ILE A 149 -1.93 -15.41 3.80
N GLN A 150 -3.10 -15.93 4.21
CA GLN A 150 -4.39 -15.28 4.00
C GLN A 150 -4.51 -13.92 4.74
N LEU A 151 -3.81 -13.74 5.84
CA LEU A 151 -3.80 -12.48 6.60
C LEU A 151 -3.16 -11.35 5.77
N PHE A 152 -2.06 -11.66 5.08
CA PHE A 152 -1.37 -10.72 4.21
C PHE A 152 -2.24 -10.31 3.02
N PHE A 153 -2.94 -11.25 2.39
CA PHE A 153 -3.85 -10.95 1.28
C PHE A 153 -5.01 -10.04 1.72
N ARG A 154 -5.61 -10.32 2.86
CA ARG A 154 -6.69 -9.50 3.42
C ARG A 154 -6.20 -8.10 3.77
N ARG A 155 -5.01 -7.99 4.38
CA ARG A 155 -4.39 -6.70 4.71
C ARG A 155 -4.02 -5.90 3.45
N ALA A 156 -3.52 -6.56 2.41
CA ALA A 156 -3.23 -5.90 1.13
C ALA A 156 -4.47 -5.23 0.53
N LYS A 157 -5.62 -5.92 0.55
CA LYS A 157 -6.90 -5.36 0.09
C LYS A 157 -7.37 -4.19 0.95
N GLN A 158 -7.18 -4.28 2.26
CA GLN A 158 -7.54 -3.20 3.19
C GLN A 158 -6.69 -1.95 2.92
N LEU A 159 -5.37 -2.08 2.80
CA LEU A 159 -4.48 -0.94 2.58
C LEU A 159 -4.74 -0.26 1.23
N GLN A 160 -5.08 -1.01 0.19
CA GLN A 160 -5.42 -0.46 -1.12
C GLN A 160 -6.61 0.51 -1.05
N LEU A 161 -7.61 0.19 -0.21
CA LEU A 161 -8.85 0.95 -0.07
C LEU A 161 -8.79 2.02 1.03
N SER A 162 -7.79 1.96 1.94
CA SER A 162 -7.65 2.92 3.04
C SER A 162 -7.00 4.21 2.59
N PHE A 163 -7.47 5.36 3.11
CA PHE A 163 -6.88 6.69 2.86
C PHE A 163 -6.66 6.93 1.36
N TRP A 164 -7.67 7.33 0.65
CA TRP A 164 -7.67 7.53 -0.80
C TRP A 164 -7.46 6.23 -1.60
N ASP A 165 -8.38 5.94 -2.48
CA ASP A 165 -8.33 4.79 -3.37
C ASP A 165 -7.39 5.02 -4.57
N ASP A 166 -7.16 3.98 -5.34
CA ASP A 166 -6.25 4.00 -6.48
C ASP A 166 -6.64 5.08 -7.50
N ARG A 167 -7.94 5.25 -7.78
CA ARG A 167 -8.43 6.22 -8.77
C ARG A 167 -8.12 7.65 -8.36
N TYR A 168 -8.39 7.99 -7.10
CA TYR A 168 -8.08 9.34 -6.60
C TYR A 168 -6.57 9.62 -6.58
N LEU A 169 -5.77 8.63 -6.20
CA LEU A 169 -4.31 8.75 -6.23
C LEU A 169 -3.77 8.92 -7.65
N GLU A 170 -4.33 8.19 -8.64
CA GLU A 170 -3.99 8.36 -10.06
C GLU A 170 -4.32 9.78 -10.56
N GLU A 171 -5.47 10.34 -10.16
CA GLU A 171 -5.85 11.71 -10.48
C GLU A 171 -4.85 12.72 -9.89
N LEU A 172 -4.39 12.53 -8.63
CA LEU A 172 -3.38 13.38 -8.01
C LEU A 172 -2.04 13.33 -8.75
N VAL A 173 -1.58 12.13 -9.11
CA VAL A 173 -0.34 11.96 -9.88
C VAL A 173 -0.46 12.60 -11.26
N ALA A 174 -1.59 12.37 -11.94
CA ALA A 174 -1.83 12.94 -13.26
C ALA A 174 -1.85 14.48 -13.22
N ALA A 175 -2.53 15.07 -12.24
CA ALA A 175 -2.55 16.51 -12.05
C ALA A 175 -1.14 17.07 -11.82
N ALA A 176 -0.36 16.48 -10.92
CA ALA A 176 1.00 16.92 -10.63
C ALA A 176 1.93 16.84 -11.85
N VAL A 177 1.76 15.83 -12.72
CA VAL A 177 2.64 15.64 -13.90
C VAL A 177 2.19 16.47 -15.10
N LEU A 178 0.89 16.57 -15.34
CA LEU A 178 0.34 17.21 -16.55
C LEU A 178 0.20 18.72 -16.38
N ASP A 179 -0.20 19.19 -15.21
CA ASP A 179 -0.41 20.63 -14.95
C ASP A 179 0.92 21.36 -14.76
N GLU A 180 1.93 20.73 -14.15
CA GLU A 180 3.30 21.25 -14.13
C GLU A 180 3.85 21.47 -15.56
N ARG A 181 3.59 20.53 -16.48
CA ARG A 181 3.99 20.67 -17.89
C ARG A 181 3.24 21.77 -18.63
N ARG A 182 1.99 22.04 -18.25
CA ARG A 182 1.21 23.16 -18.80
C ARG A 182 1.75 24.50 -18.31
N ALA A 183 2.02 24.62 -17.01
CA ALA A 183 2.59 25.82 -16.41
C ALA A 183 4.00 26.15 -16.96
N ALA A 184 4.81 25.15 -17.27
CA ALA A 184 6.15 25.32 -17.85
C ALA A 184 6.14 25.69 -19.35
N ARG A 185 4.99 25.58 -20.04
CA ARG A 185 4.83 25.89 -21.47
C ARG A 185 4.05 27.19 -21.72
N ALA A 186 3.48 27.80 -20.70
CA ALA A 186 2.79 29.09 -20.72
C ALA A 186 3.71 30.23 -20.31
#